data_0aed215bda0499a34b3edb6784b457a0
#
_entry.id   0aed215bda0499a34b3edb6784b457a0
#
_cell.length_a   1.000
_cell.length_b   1.000
_cell.length_c   1.000
_cell.angle_alpha   90.00
_cell.angle_beta   90.00
_cell.angle_gamma   90.00
#
_symmetry.space_group_name_H-M   'P 1'
#
loop_
_entity.id
_entity.type
_entity.pdbx_description
1 polymer ?
#
loop_
_entity_poly.entity_id
_entity_poly.type
_entity_poly.pdbx_seq_one_letter_code
_entity_poly.pdbx_strand_id
1 'polypeptide(L)'
;MKYTALYWALRFIENDLDIHKKNYNGYEITIYAEKQYVDFGNRIKGVREYPLITHESFVVLECVDRLLEMGYVPEEITIGSHSNITICKNNKTIWIECEDWDSYKGVGDVAMDFDHEIVYTSRLVSGLLEYKAVASHAACCDYYGVGANNQKIEVFTDFEIIGDELVRYKGKNKLVVVPEGITTIGASAFWNNTYVKEVVLPSSLKRIGGDCFYYCTNLENVTIPKDVWIMGNNPFAGCPKLSLKNESEHFVLEDGVLYDEDKTMIIYFPVNDKRTEFAIPEGVSCIGKHCFFACDNLEKITIPSSVIRLENNPFSGCTKLNIKNHSPYYHFENGVIYNKFKTTIIGCLNGSQIERFEMPDSVTLISRNSFWNCKGIKHLVIGEGVNRIGYNPFAGCENLLLESKSPYFPCENGIVFNNDKSQILCATNKAVGKSFSVPDGIKSINRGVFSGCVDLEEFDFGKVQYIDKSSFTNCKSLKKLYIPDTVKYIGEWAFSYCTNLESVSIPKHTKIDKNAFNECPVVIERR
;
A
#
# COMPACT_ATOMS: atom_id res chain seq x y z
N MET A 1 26.72 -20.04 9.33
CA MET A 1 25.29 -19.94 8.98
C MET A 1 24.80 -18.51 8.71
N LYS A 2 25.22 -17.45 9.44
CA LYS A 2 24.81 -16.07 9.16
C LYS A 2 25.27 -15.52 7.80
N TYR A 3 26.43 -15.94 7.35
CA TYR A 3 27.05 -15.45 6.09
C TYR A 3 26.43 -16.04 4.84
N THR A 4 25.96 -17.29 4.88
CA THR A 4 25.37 -17.97 3.71
C THR A 4 24.14 -17.24 3.18
N ALA A 5 23.27 -16.71 4.07
CA ALA A 5 22.10 -15.96 3.68
C ALA A 5 22.44 -14.61 3.00
N LEU A 6 23.50 -13.92 3.48
CA LEU A 6 23.98 -12.67 2.88
C LEU A 6 24.53 -12.92 1.46
N TYR A 7 25.30 -13.98 1.25
CA TYR A 7 25.86 -14.32 -0.06
C TYR A 7 24.78 -14.65 -1.08
N TRP A 8 23.73 -15.35 -0.66
CA TRP A 8 22.56 -15.58 -1.50
C TRP A 8 21.79 -14.28 -1.80
N ALA A 9 21.64 -13.39 -0.81
CA ALA A 9 20.98 -12.11 -1.01
C ALA A 9 21.74 -11.23 -2.02
N LEU A 10 23.06 -11.25 -2.00
CA LEU A 10 23.92 -10.54 -2.94
C LEU A 10 24.19 -11.30 -4.24
N ARG A 11 23.65 -12.50 -4.42
CA ARG A 11 23.80 -13.34 -5.63
C ARG A 11 25.26 -13.63 -6.01
N PHE A 12 26.12 -13.80 -5.02
CA PHE A 12 27.48 -14.25 -5.26
C PHE A 12 27.49 -15.72 -5.67
N ILE A 13 28.36 -16.08 -6.64
CA ILE A 13 28.55 -17.45 -7.06
C ILE A 13 29.48 -18.12 -6.05
N GLU A 14 29.01 -19.20 -5.45
CA GLU A 14 29.83 -20.05 -4.57
C GLU A 14 30.76 -20.92 -5.42
N ASN A 15 32.06 -20.60 -5.37
CA ASN A 15 33.08 -21.37 -6.09
C ASN A 15 33.82 -22.38 -5.19
N ASP A 16 33.85 -22.09 -3.89
CA ASP A 16 34.43 -22.90 -2.82
C ASP A 16 33.68 -22.54 -1.53
N LEU A 17 33.72 -23.39 -0.51
CA LEU A 17 33.04 -23.15 0.78
C LEU A 17 33.41 -21.81 1.44
N ASP A 18 34.58 -21.26 1.06
CA ASP A 18 35.15 -20.06 1.68
C ASP A 18 35.27 -18.83 0.75
N ILE A 19 35.06 -19.01 -0.56
CA ILE A 19 35.26 -17.95 -1.54
C ILE A 19 34.00 -17.76 -2.40
N HIS A 20 33.45 -16.58 -2.36
CA HIS A 20 32.27 -16.19 -3.14
C HIS A 20 32.63 -15.07 -4.09
N LYS A 21 32.24 -15.19 -5.35
CA LYS A 21 32.57 -14.24 -6.40
C LYS A 21 31.33 -13.71 -7.11
N LYS A 22 31.37 -12.45 -7.48
CA LYS A 22 30.36 -11.83 -8.33
C LYS A 22 31.03 -10.98 -9.41
N ASN A 23 30.60 -11.16 -10.66
CA ASN A 23 31.15 -10.46 -11.81
C ASN A 23 30.16 -9.41 -12.34
N TYR A 24 30.67 -8.22 -12.61
CA TYR A 24 29.93 -7.06 -13.13
C TYR A 24 30.57 -6.63 -14.45
N ASN A 25 30.15 -7.21 -15.57
CA ASN A 25 30.67 -6.85 -16.89
C ASN A 25 32.23 -6.85 -16.99
N GLY A 26 32.87 -7.89 -16.45
CA GLY A 26 34.32 -8.02 -16.47
C GLY A 26 35.04 -7.38 -15.27
N TYR A 27 34.32 -6.96 -14.26
CA TYR A 27 34.85 -6.56 -12.96
C TYR A 27 34.34 -7.51 -11.89
N GLU A 28 35.26 -8.05 -11.07
CA GLU A 28 34.93 -9.08 -10.08
C GLU A 28 35.16 -8.57 -8.65
N ILE A 29 34.18 -8.77 -7.78
CA ILE A 29 34.29 -8.65 -6.33
C ILE A 29 34.43 -10.07 -5.75
N THR A 30 35.34 -10.25 -4.80
CA THR A 30 35.58 -11.54 -4.14
C THR A 30 35.42 -11.43 -2.63
N ILE A 31 34.60 -12.30 -2.04
CA ILE A 31 34.42 -12.42 -0.59
C ILE A 31 35.18 -13.65 -0.10
N TYR A 32 36.01 -13.49 0.91
CA TYR A 32 36.72 -14.53 1.63
C TYR A 32 36.06 -14.75 2.99
N ALA A 33 35.15 -15.72 3.05
CA ALA A 33 34.25 -15.91 4.20
C ALA A 33 35.00 -16.29 5.49
N GLU A 34 35.93 -17.25 5.44
CA GLU A 34 36.75 -17.64 6.61
C GLU A 34 37.61 -16.48 7.12
N LYS A 35 38.18 -15.72 6.21
CA LYS A 35 39.06 -14.60 6.55
C LYS A 35 38.28 -13.30 6.89
N GLN A 36 36.97 -13.31 6.73
CA GLN A 36 36.07 -12.21 7.03
C GLN A 36 36.47 -10.88 6.36
N TYR A 37 36.78 -10.90 5.06
CA TYR A 37 36.96 -9.69 4.29
C TYR A 37 36.45 -9.82 2.85
N VAL A 38 36.23 -8.66 2.22
CA VAL A 38 35.92 -8.54 0.80
C VAL A 38 37.08 -7.87 0.07
N ASP A 39 37.48 -8.41 -1.08
CA ASP A 39 38.38 -7.76 -2.03
C ASP A 39 37.56 -7.11 -3.14
N PHE A 40 37.52 -5.77 -3.11
CA PHE A 40 36.87 -4.97 -4.15
C PHE A 40 37.73 -4.81 -5.41
N GLY A 41 38.85 -5.52 -5.52
CA GLY A 41 39.72 -5.41 -6.67
C GLY A 41 40.54 -4.11 -6.72
N ASN A 42 41.15 -3.84 -7.87
CA ASN A 42 42.08 -2.72 -8.03
C ASN A 42 41.50 -1.54 -8.82
N ARG A 43 40.26 -1.62 -9.27
CA ARG A 43 39.60 -0.57 -10.06
C ARG A 43 38.77 0.36 -9.18
N ILE A 44 38.22 -0.11 -8.06
CA ILE A 44 37.63 0.75 -7.02
C ILE A 44 38.75 1.44 -6.25
N LYS A 45 38.59 2.74 -5.99
CA LYS A 45 39.57 3.54 -5.26
C LYS A 45 39.39 3.42 -3.75
N GLY A 46 40.44 3.74 -2.99
CA GLY A 46 40.40 3.73 -1.52
C GLY A 46 40.74 2.37 -0.93
N VAL A 47 39.89 1.86 -0.03
CA VAL A 47 40.15 0.59 0.68
C VAL A 47 39.83 -0.58 -0.24
N ARG A 48 40.84 -1.34 -0.63
CA ARG A 48 40.72 -2.52 -1.51
C ARG A 48 40.18 -3.74 -0.77
N GLU A 49 40.80 -4.05 0.36
CA GLU A 49 40.42 -5.18 1.22
C GLU A 49 39.65 -4.62 2.40
N TYR A 50 38.36 -4.90 2.46
CA TYR A 50 37.47 -4.34 3.47
C TYR A 50 37.08 -5.44 4.47
N PRO A 51 37.34 -5.26 5.79
CA PRO A 51 37.02 -6.28 6.78
C PRO A 51 35.49 -6.42 6.95
N LEU A 52 34.97 -7.65 6.89
CA LEU A 52 33.55 -7.97 7.11
C LEU A 52 33.32 -8.41 8.58
N ILE A 53 33.62 -7.53 9.52
CA ILE A 53 33.59 -7.83 10.96
C ILE A 53 32.36 -7.22 11.63
N THR A 54 31.90 -6.08 11.14
CA THR A 54 30.77 -5.33 11.70
C THR A 54 29.56 -5.37 10.75
N HIS A 55 28.37 -5.05 11.25
CA HIS A 55 27.17 -4.90 10.41
C HIS A 55 27.38 -3.82 9.34
N GLU A 56 28.01 -2.71 9.68
CA GLU A 56 28.30 -1.61 8.75
C GLU A 56 29.18 -2.06 7.58
N SER A 57 30.10 -2.99 7.81
CA SER A 57 30.96 -3.56 6.75
C SER A 57 30.12 -4.27 5.68
N PHE A 58 29.05 -4.97 6.08
CA PHE A 58 28.13 -5.60 5.15
C PHE A 58 27.26 -4.59 4.41
N VAL A 59 26.94 -3.46 5.06
CA VAL A 59 26.23 -2.35 4.40
C VAL A 59 27.08 -1.74 3.30
N VAL A 60 28.38 -1.57 3.53
CA VAL A 60 29.34 -1.10 2.50
C VAL A 60 29.37 -2.07 1.32
N LEU A 61 29.50 -3.36 1.58
CA LEU A 61 29.52 -4.40 0.53
C LEU A 61 28.23 -4.34 -0.31
N GLU A 62 27.08 -4.29 0.33
CA GLU A 62 25.79 -4.23 -0.34
C GLU A 62 25.64 -2.94 -1.16
N CYS A 63 26.05 -1.80 -0.62
CA CYS A 63 25.99 -0.52 -1.33
C CYS A 63 26.84 -0.56 -2.61
N VAL A 64 28.09 -1.07 -2.53
CA VAL A 64 28.96 -1.21 -3.70
C VAL A 64 28.37 -2.19 -4.72
N ASP A 65 27.83 -3.33 -4.27
CA ASP A 65 27.15 -4.31 -5.13
C ASP A 65 26.04 -3.65 -5.95
N ARG A 66 25.18 -2.87 -5.30
CA ARG A 66 24.08 -2.16 -5.97
C ARG A 66 24.54 -1.07 -6.91
N LEU A 67 25.55 -0.30 -6.54
CA LEU A 67 26.11 0.72 -7.42
C LEU A 67 26.64 0.11 -8.72
N LEU A 68 27.31 -1.03 -8.65
CA LEU A 68 27.81 -1.74 -9.82
C LEU A 68 26.68 -2.35 -10.65
N GLU A 69 25.63 -2.91 -10.02
CA GLU A 69 24.42 -3.38 -10.71
C GLU A 69 23.67 -2.22 -11.42
N MET A 70 23.67 -1.02 -10.84
CA MET A 70 23.10 0.19 -11.43
C MET A 70 23.93 0.75 -12.60
N GLY A 71 25.07 0.15 -12.92
CA GLY A 71 25.93 0.55 -14.05
C GLY A 71 26.93 1.65 -13.74
N TYR A 72 27.21 1.95 -12.45
CA TYR A 72 28.39 2.73 -12.10
C TYR A 72 29.64 1.92 -12.43
N VAL A 73 30.66 2.57 -12.99
CA VAL A 73 31.91 1.88 -13.24
C VAL A 73 32.80 1.94 -12.00
N PRO A 74 33.63 0.91 -11.76
CA PRO A 74 34.44 0.83 -10.54
C PRO A 74 35.31 2.07 -10.27
N GLU A 75 35.82 2.71 -11.31
CA GLU A 75 36.67 3.90 -11.21
C GLU A 75 35.94 5.15 -10.70
N GLU A 76 34.62 5.16 -10.76
CA GLU A 76 33.79 6.22 -10.22
C GLU A 76 33.57 6.09 -8.71
N ILE A 77 33.86 4.89 -8.14
CA ILE A 77 33.59 4.55 -6.75
C ILE A 77 34.87 4.65 -5.92
N THR A 78 34.79 5.28 -4.76
CA THR A 78 35.87 5.32 -3.77
C THR A 78 35.31 4.85 -2.42
N ILE A 79 35.97 3.88 -1.78
CA ILE A 79 35.60 3.37 -0.47
C ILE A 79 36.53 3.99 0.57
N GLY A 80 35.98 4.70 1.54
CA GLY A 80 36.70 5.29 2.67
C GLY A 80 36.92 4.31 3.82
N SER A 81 37.73 4.71 4.80
CA SER A 81 38.07 3.90 5.97
C SER A 81 37.00 3.84 7.06
N HIS A 82 35.95 4.67 6.97
CA HIS A 82 34.90 4.81 7.98
C HIS A 82 33.52 4.58 7.38
N SER A 83 33.32 3.43 6.74
CA SER A 83 32.03 3.00 6.19
C SER A 83 31.37 4.00 5.24
N ASN A 84 32.15 4.84 4.55
CA ASN A 84 31.66 5.78 3.57
C ASN A 84 32.08 5.43 2.14
N ILE A 85 31.26 5.83 1.18
CA ILE A 85 31.49 5.65 -0.24
C ILE A 85 31.35 7.01 -0.92
N THR A 86 32.27 7.33 -1.80
CA THR A 86 32.19 8.53 -2.62
C THR A 86 32.07 8.13 -4.08
N ILE A 87 31.13 8.70 -4.80
CA ILE A 87 30.97 8.51 -6.24
C ILE A 87 31.30 9.80 -6.94
N CYS A 88 32.23 9.74 -7.90
CA CYS A 88 32.59 10.87 -8.73
C CYS A 88 32.22 10.59 -10.19
N LYS A 89 31.18 11.26 -10.70
CA LYS A 89 30.69 11.11 -12.06
C LYS A 89 30.32 12.45 -12.69
N ASN A 90 30.82 12.73 -13.89
CA ASN A 90 30.48 13.95 -14.65
C ASN A 90 30.73 15.25 -13.85
N ASN A 91 31.83 15.36 -13.13
CA ASN A 91 32.19 16.47 -12.24
C ASN A 91 31.22 16.70 -11.08
N LYS A 92 30.42 15.70 -10.75
CA LYS A 92 29.61 15.71 -9.53
C LYS A 92 30.11 14.67 -8.56
N THR A 93 30.06 15.00 -7.30
CA THR A 93 30.46 14.12 -6.20
C THR A 93 29.24 13.80 -5.35
N ILE A 94 29.02 12.52 -5.12
CA ILE A 94 28.00 12.02 -4.19
C ILE A 94 28.72 11.33 -3.05
N TRP A 95 28.40 11.72 -1.83
CA TRP A 95 28.90 11.06 -0.64
C TRP A 95 27.82 10.19 -0.03
N ILE A 96 28.15 8.94 0.30
CA ILE A 96 27.24 7.95 0.86
C ILE A 96 27.84 7.48 2.18
N GLU A 97 27.14 7.69 3.27
CA GLU A 97 27.42 7.11 4.56
C GLU A 97 26.70 5.78 4.71
N CYS A 98 27.46 4.72 5.00
CA CYS A 98 26.94 3.38 5.19
C CYS A 98 26.88 3.08 6.68
N GLU A 99 25.67 2.97 7.24
CA GLU A 99 25.47 2.68 8.66
C GLU A 99 24.57 1.46 8.85
N ASP A 100 24.77 0.74 9.95
CA ASP A 100 23.82 -0.27 10.40
C ASP A 100 22.51 0.41 10.84
N TRP A 101 21.39 -0.17 10.44
CA TRP A 101 20.06 0.38 10.73
C TRP A 101 19.81 0.64 12.22
N ASP A 102 20.32 -0.25 13.08
CA ASP A 102 20.11 -0.14 14.52
C ASP A 102 21.05 0.89 15.17
N SER A 103 22.13 1.29 14.48
CA SER A 103 23.12 2.29 14.92
C SER A 103 22.81 3.70 14.41
N TYR A 104 21.92 3.84 13.42
CA TYR A 104 21.61 5.11 12.79
C TYR A 104 21.01 6.12 13.78
N LYS A 105 21.72 7.18 14.07
CA LYS A 105 21.32 8.26 14.99
C LYS A 105 20.91 9.57 14.30
N GLY A 106 20.88 9.57 12.97
CA GLY A 106 20.73 10.77 12.15
C GLY A 106 22.08 11.39 11.81
N VAL A 107 22.17 12.02 10.65
CA VAL A 107 23.39 12.71 10.21
C VAL A 107 23.60 13.93 11.10
N GLY A 108 24.71 13.96 11.83
CA GLY A 108 25.15 15.17 12.53
C GLY A 108 25.59 16.22 11.50
N ASP A 109 25.53 17.51 11.88
CA ASP A 109 25.99 18.64 11.06
C ASP A 109 27.49 18.52 10.73
N VAL A 110 27.82 17.71 9.74
CA VAL A 110 29.16 17.68 9.18
C VAL A 110 29.14 18.59 7.96
N ALA A 111 29.67 19.77 8.10
CA ALA A 111 29.91 20.69 6.99
C ALA A 111 30.94 20.05 6.04
N MET A 112 30.52 19.35 5.03
CA MET A 112 31.35 18.82 3.97
C MET A 112 30.98 19.48 2.64
N ASP A 113 32.02 19.75 1.84
CA ASP A 113 31.94 20.42 0.55
C ASP A 113 31.56 19.40 -0.55
N PHE A 114 30.43 18.70 -0.35
CA PHE A 114 29.90 17.73 -1.30
C PHE A 114 28.60 18.25 -1.94
N ASP A 115 28.44 17.98 -3.23
CA ASP A 115 27.22 18.36 -3.94
C ASP A 115 25.96 17.68 -3.36
N HIS A 116 26.13 16.47 -2.82
CA HIS A 116 25.04 15.70 -2.21
C HIS A 116 25.54 14.65 -1.22
N GLU A 117 24.78 14.47 -0.16
CA GLU A 117 24.98 13.44 0.86
C GLU A 117 23.79 12.48 0.88
N ILE A 118 24.08 11.18 0.91
CA ILE A 118 23.08 10.10 1.02
C ILE A 118 23.52 9.20 2.17
N VAL A 119 22.60 8.92 3.09
CA VAL A 119 22.81 7.88 4.10
C VAL A 119 22.21 6.58 3.60
N TYR A 120 23.03 5.57 3.45
CA TYR A 120 22.63 4.22 3.07
C TYR A 120 22.70 3.32 4.29
N THR A 121 21.55 2.78 4.68
CA THR A 121 21.46 1.90 5.84
C THR A 121 20.91 0.55 5.46
N SER A 122 21.45 -0.51 6.03
CA SER A 122 20.88 -1.85 5.95
C SER A 122 21.00 -2.59 7.27
N ARG A 123 20.24 -3.65 7.42
CA ARG A 123 20.37 -4.57 8.55
C ARG A 123 20.08 -6.00 8.14
N LEU A 124 20.72 -6.94 8.82
CA LEU A 124 20.47 -8.35 8.67
C LEU A 124 19.44 -8.81 9.70
N VAL A 125 18.19 -9.12 9.24
CA VAL A 125 17.11 -9.61 10.10
C VAL A 125 16.78 -11.05 9.70
N SER A 126 16.92 -11.97 10.65
CA SER A 126 16.58 -13.40 10.43
C SER A 126 17.21 -14.04 9.17
N GLY A 127 18.40 -13.55 8.76
CA GLY A 127 19.10 -14.03 7.56
C GLY A 127 18.70 -13.32 6.26
N LEU A 128 17.84 -12.32 6.30
CA LEU A 128 17.48 -11.42 5.19
C LEU A 128 18.11 -10.06 5.37
N LEU A 129 18.59 -9.46 4.28
CA LEU A 129 19.08 -8.09 4.25
C LEU A 129 17.90 -7.13 4.08
N GLU A 130 17.71 -6.25 5.05
CA GLU A 130 16.84 -5.09 4.93
C GLU A 130 17.72 -3.85 4.73
N TYR A 131 17.38 -2.98 3.78
CA TYR A 131 18.15 -1.77 3.50
C TYR A 131 17.23 -0.56 3.30
N LYS A 132 17.79 0.61 3.56
CA LYS A 132 17.11 1.89 3.40
C LYS A 132 18.12 2.94 2.95
N ALA A 133 17.82 3.64 1.87
CA ALA A 133 18.53 4.85 1.49
C ALA A 133 17.78 6.06 2.08
N VAL A 134 18.45 6.93 2.80
CA VAL A 134 17.89 8.14 3.39
C VAL A 134 18.66 9.33 2.85
N ALA A 135 17.97 10.23 2.15
CA ALA A 135 18.53 11.49 1.72
C ALA A 135 18.55 12.47 2.91
N SER A 136 19.70 13.04 3.23
CA SER A 136 19.88 13.85 4.42
C SER A 136 19.51 15.33 4.27
N HIS A 137 19.17 15.82 3.09
CA HIS A 137 18.75 17.22 2.90
C HIS A 137 17.62 17.40 1.88
N ALA A 138 16.75 18.36 2.13
CA ALA A 138 15.56 18.68 1.30
C ALA A 138 15.87 19.09 -0.15
N ALA A 139 17.13 19.33 -0.51
CA ALA A 139 17.58 19.64 -1.88
C ALA A 139 17.78 18.41 -2.76
N CYS A 140 17.68 17.18 -2.23
CA CYS A 140 17.92 15.93 -2.96
C CYS A 140 16.73 15.43 -3.78
N CYS A 141 15.63 16.17 -3.88
CA CYS A 141 14.42 15.71 -4.56
C CYS A 141 14.57 15.56 -6.09
N ASP A 142 15.67 16.05 -6.68
CA ASP A 142 15.87 16.06 -8.13
C ASP A 142 17.06 15.22 -8.62
N TYR A 143 17.49 14.22 -7.83
CA TYR A 143 18.68 13.46 -8.17
C TYR A 143 18.44 12.33 -9.17
N TYR A 144 18.94 12.50 -10.37
CA TYR A 144 18.93 11.49 -11.43
C TYR A 144 20.36 11.10 -11.81
N GLY A 145 20.72 9.85 -11.61
CA GLY A 145 21.91 9.27 -12.24
C GLY A 145 21.72 9.15 -13.75
N VAL A 146 22.74 9.42 -14.54
CA VAL A 146 22.72 9.19 -15.99
C VAL A 146 23.46 7.89 -16.27
N GLY A 147 22.72 6.85 -16.70
CA GLY A 147 23.31 5.60 -17.19
C GLY A 147 24.09 5.80 -18.49
N ALA A 148 24.88 4.79 -18.86
CA ALA A 148 25.76 4.80 -20.06
C ALA A 148 25.04 5.09 -21.39
N ASN A 149 23.71 5.06 -21.43
CA ASN A 149 22.86 5.28 -22.60
C ASN A 149 21.99 6.54 -22.52
N ASN A 150 22.38 7.57 -21.75
CA ASN A 150 21.58 8.78 -21.52
C ASN A 150 20.17 8.53 -20.92
N GLN A 151 19.89 7.36 -20.40
CA GLN A 151 18.68 7.13 -19.62
C GLN A 151 18.92 7.62 -18.18
N LYS A 152 18.00 8.45 -17.68
CA LYS A 152 17.99 8.85 -16.27
C LYS A 152 17.86 7.61 -15.41
N ILE A 153 18.90 7.29 -14.63
CA ILE A 153 18.82 6.25 -13.60
C ILE A 153 18.31 6.94 -12.35
N GLU A 154 17.09 6.63 -11.96
CA GLU A 154 16.55 7.10 -10.69
C GLU A 154 17.20 6.30 -9.56
N VAL A 155 17.89 7.00 -8.68
CA VAL A 155 18.37 6.43 -7.44
C VAL A 155 17.16 6.11 -6.56
N PHE A 156 17.12 4.98 -5.92
CA PHE A 156 16.11 4.28 -5.10
C PHE A 156 15.14 5.12 -4.21
N THR A 157 15.11 6.44 -4.33
CA THR A 157 14.23 7.34 -3.54
C THR A 157 12.74 7.09 -3.76
N ASP A 158 12.38 6.51 -4.91
CA ASP A 158 10.98 6.28 -5.27
C ASP A 158 10.46 4.92 -4.82
N PHE A 159 11.34 3.95 -4.54
CA PHE A 159 10.98 2.63 -4.08
C PHE A 159 11.23 2.48 -2.58
N GLU A 160 10.22 2.13 -1.82
CA GLU A 160 10.36 1.65 -0.45
C GLU A 160 10.40 0.13 -0.48
N ILE A 161 11.59 -0.44 -0.29
CA ILE A 161 11.82 -1.89 -0.36
C ILE A 161 12.26 -2.37 1.02
N ILE A 162 11.72 -3.49 1.47
CA ILE A 162 12.10 -4.19 2.70
C ILE A 162 12.42 -5.64 2.34
N GLY A 163 13.67 -6.02 2.46
CA GLY A 163 14.13 -7.33 1.97
C GLY A 163 13.95 -7.45 0.45
N ASP A 164 13.16 -8.42 0.02
CA ASP A 164 12.77 -8.67 -1.35
C ASP A 164 11.33 -8.22 -1.68
N GLU A 165 10.72 -7.43 -0.79
CA GLU A 165 9.39 -6.88 -0.98
C GLU A 165 9.45 -5.39 -1.36
N LEU A 166 8.87 -5.03 -2.50
CA LEU A 166 8.52 -3.65 -2.81
C LEU A 166 7.28 -3.27 -1.99
N VAL A 167 7.51 -2.60 -0.86
CA VAL A 167 6.43 -2.16 0.05
C VAL A 167 5.66 -1.00 -0.56
N ARG A 168 6.37 -0.08 -1.24
CA ARG A 168 5.76 1.11 -1.82
C ARG A 168 6.60 1.75 -2.91
N TYR A 169 5.91 2.28 -3.94
CA TYR A 169 6.46 3.19 -4.94
C TYR A 169 5.91 4.59 -4.72
N LYS A 170 6.80 5.59 -4.55
CA LYS A 170 6.47 7.00 -4.27
C LYS A 170 6.71 7.92 -5.47
N GLY A 171 7.31 7.37 -6.53
CA GLY A 171 7.71 8.14 -7.72
C GLY A 171 6.54 8.57 -8.59
N LYS A 172 6.84 9.48 -9.50
CA LYS A 172 5.89 10.07 -10.46
C LYS A 172 6.23 9.72 -11.92
N ASN A 173 7.06 8.70 -12.14
CA ASN A 173 7.46 8.29 -13.46
C ASN A 173 6.34 7.59 -14.21
N LYS A 174 6.31 7.82 -15.52
CA LYS A 174 5.34 7.16 -16.40
C LYS A 174 5.69 5.69 -16.64
N LEU A 175 6.99 5.39 -16.79
CA LEU A 175 7.52 4.04 -16.87
C LEU A 175 8.26 3.73 -15.58
N VAL A 176 7.90 2.63 -14.96
CA VAL A 176 8.52 2.14 -13.74
C VAL A 176 9.05 0.73 -13.98
N VAL A 177 10.34 0.55 -13.82
CA VAL A 177 10.98 -0.77 -13.87
C VAL A 177 11.27 -1.19 -12.44
N VAL A 178 10.56 -2.22 -11.98
CA VAL A 178 10.80 -2.79 -10.65
C VAL A 178 12.09 -3.59 -10.68
N PRO A 179 13.03 -3.35 -9.74
CA PRO A 179 14.33 -4.01 -9.76
C PRO A 179 14.24 -5.53 -9.73
N GLU A 180 15.16 -6.21 -10.45
CA GLU A 180 15.34 -7.65 -10.32
C GLU A 180 15.73 -8.04 -8.89
N GLY A 181 15.25 -9.20 -8.43
CA GLY A 181 15.43 -9.67 -7.06
C GLY A 181 14.25 -9.36 -6.16
N ILE A 182 13.37 -8.46 -6.55
CA ILE A 182 12.09 -8.30 -5.87
C ILE A 182 11.22 -9.53 -6.15
N THR A 183 10.82 -10.22 -5.09
CA THR A 183 9.93 -11.40 -5.18
C THR A 183 8.48 -11.08 -4.81
N THR A 184 8.26 -9.96 -4.14
CA THR A 184 6.92 -9.53 -3.69
C THR A 184 6.66 -8.06 -4.02
N ILE A 185 5.55 -7.80 -4.70
CA ILE A 185 4.95 -6.45 -4.68
C ILE A 185 3.96 -6.42 -3.52
N GLY A 186 4.20 -5.55 -2.57
CA GLY A 186 3.41 -5.43 -1.35
C GLY A 186 1.97 -4.99 -1.60
N ALA A 187 1.09 -5.22 -0.63
CA ALA A 187 -0.27 -4.71 -0.69
C ALA A 187 -0.27 -3.18 -0.81
N SER A 188 -1.05 -2.64 -1.74
CA SER A 188 -1.17 -1.20 -1.99
C SER A 188 0.14 -0.50 -2.40
N ALA A 189 1.15 -1.21 -2.92
CA ALA A 189 2.48 -0.67 -3.23
C ALA A 189 2.46 0.51 -4.22
N PHE A 190 1.54 0.50 -5.18
CA PHE A 190 1.32 1.59 -6.15
C PHE A 190 -0.03 2.30 -5.96
N TRP A 191 -0.68 2.11 -4.81
CA TRP A 191 -2.04 2.61 -4.60
C TRP A 191 -2.17 4.09 -4.94
N ASN A 192 -3.18 4.40 -5.79
CA ASN A 192 -3.52 5.74 -6.27
C ASN A 192 -2.36 6.50 -6.96
N ASN A 193 -1.39 5.78 -7.51
CA ASN A 193 -0.35 6.42 -8.33
C ASN A 193 -0.92 6.75 -9.71
N THR A 194 -1.33 8.00 -9.88
CA THR A 194 -1.94 8.49 -11.12
C THR A 194 -0.92 8.90 -12.19
N TYR A 195 0.38 8.79 -11.91
CA TYR A 195 1.46 9.16 -12.85
C TYR A 195 1.90 7.97 -13.69
N VAL A 196 1.93 6.78 -13.12
CA VAL A 196 2.44 5.58 -13.77
C VAL A 196 1.55 5.15 -14.93
N LYS A 197 2.17 4.84 -16.08
CA LYS A 197 1.52 4.31 -17.28
C LYS A 197 1.91 2.87 -17.56
N GLU A 198 3.12 2.50 -17.23
CA GLU A 198 3.65 1.18 -17.47
C GLU A 198 4.52 0.73 -16.29
N VAL A 199 4.32 -0.52 -15.85
CA VAL A 199 5.15 -1.16 -14.83
C VAL A 199 5.72 -2.43 -15.42
N VAL A 200 7.05 -2.48 -15.48
CA VAL A 200 7.80 -3.69 -15.83
C VAL A 200 8.10 -4.43 -14.54
N LEU A 201 7.48 -5.58 -14.37
CA LEU A 201 7.67 -6.44 -13.21
C LEU A 201 8.87 -7.39 -13.43
N PRO A 202 9.69 -7.66 -12.40
CA PRO A 202 10.90 -8.46 -12.56
C PRO A 202 10.59 -9.95 -12.76
N SER A 203 11.49 -10.67 -13.41
CA SER A 203 11.37 -12.12 -13.62
C SER A 203 11.41 -12.91 -12.31
N SER A 204 12.04 -12.34 -11.27
CA SER A 204 12.11 -12.92 -9.92
C SER A 204 10.80 -12.89 -9.15
N LEU A 205 9.78 -12.18 -9.65
CA LEU A 205 8.54 -11.94 -8.92
C LEU A 205 7.75 -13.23 -8.70
N LYS A 206 7.26 -13.42 -7.45
CA LYS A 206 6.46 -14.57 -7.03
C LYS A 206 5.07 -14.17 -6.55
N ARG A 207 4.95 -12.94 -6.04
CA ARG A 207 3.71 -12.46 -5.41
C ARG A 207 3.36 -11.04 -5.81
N ILE A 208 2.07 -10.81 -6.14
CA ILE A 208 1.46 -9.50 -6.31
C ILE A 208 0.45 -9.31 -5.18
N GLY A 209 0.64 -8.29 -4.35
CA GLY A 209 -0.21 -7.98 -3.21
C GLY A 209 -1.60 -7.49 -3.58
N GLY A 210 -2.53 -7.54 -2.64
CA GLY A 210 -3.88 -7.05 -2.83
C GLY A 210 -3.92 -5.52 -2.96
N ASP A 211 -4.85 -5.02 -3.78
CA ASP A 211 -5.06 -3.59 -4.04
C ASP A 211 -3.76 -2.86 -4.50
N CYS A 212 -2.74 -3.60 -5.01
CA CYS A 212 -1.39 -3.05 -5.19
C CYS A 212 -1.34 -1.93 -6.24
N PHE A 213 -2.16 -1.98 -7.28
CA PHE A 213 -2.32 -0.91 -8.30
C PHE A 213 -3.69 -0.22 -8.21
N TYR A 214 -4.33 -0.27 -7.04
CA TYR A 214 -5.65 0.32 -6.84
C TYR A 214 -5.67 1.80 -7.22
N TYR A 215 -6.62 2.22 -8.09
CA TYR A 215 -6.72 3.58 -8.63
C TYR A 215 -5.47 4.11 -9.38
N CYS A 216 -4.66 3.26 -9.97
CA CYS A 216 -3.66 3.70 -10.95
C CYS A 216 -4.34 4.09 -12.27
N THR A 217 -4.99 5.25 -12.30
CA THR A 217 -5.93 5.65 -13.37
C THR A 217 -5.27 5.86 -14.73
N ASN A 218 -3.96 5.99 -14.78
CA ASN A 218 -3.20 6.12 -16.01
C ASN A 218 -2.41 4.86 -16.40
N LEU A 219 -2.48 3.80 -15.62
CA LEU A 219 -1.80 2.55 -15.89
C LEU A 219 -2.37 1.88 -17.16
N GLU A 220 -1.52 1.72 -18.16
CA GLU A 220 -1.89 1.22 -19.48
C GLU A 220 -1.47 -0.24 -19.69
N ASN A 221 -0.29 -0.64 -19.17
CA ASN A 221 0.26 -1.97 -19.40
C ASN A 221 0.85 -2.58 -18.14
N VAL A 222 0.49 -3.83 -17.88
CA VAL A 222 1.14 -4.72 -16.89
C VAL A 222 1.15 -6.13 -17.47
N THR A 223 2.30 -6.80 -17.39
CA THR A 223 2.42 -8.23 -17.68
C THR A 223 2.69 -8.96 -16.37
N ILE A 224 1.88 -9.96 -16.03
CA ILE A 224 2.10 -10.86 -14.89
C ILE A 224 3.22 -11.82 -15.29
N PRO A 225 4.39 -11.79 -14.61
CA PRO A 225 5.52 -12.67 -14.95
C PRO A 225 5.21 -14.15 -14.75
N LYS A 226 5.95 -14.99 -15.45
CA LYS A 226 5.77 -16.45 -15.49
C LYS A 226 5.75 -17.11 -14.10
N ASP A 227 6.60 -16.64 -13.22
CA ASP A 227 6.83 -17.27 -11.92
C ASP A 227 5.91 -16.73 -10.78
N VAL A 228 4.97 -15.86 -11.09
CA VAL A 228 3.99 -15.37 -10.13
C VAL A 228 2.94 -16.44 -9.85
N TRP A 229 2.82 -16.86 -8.59
CA TRP A 229 1.87 -17.89 -8.16
C TRP A 229 0.95 -17.45 -7.01
N ILE A 230 1.18 -16.25 -6.45
CA ILE A 230 0.29 -15.65 -5.45
C ILE A 230 -0.22 -14.30 -5.96
N MET A 231 -1.54 -14.13 -5.98
CA MET A 231 -2.22 -12.88 -6.28
C MET A 231 -3.11 -12.50 -5.11
N GLY A 232 -2.96 -11.27 -4.63
CA GLY A 232 -3.86 -10.71 -3.64
C GLY A 232 -5.21 -10.29 -4.24
N ASN A 233 -6.10 -9.84 -3.39
CA ASN A 233 -7.44 -9.41 -3.81
C ASN A 233 -7.36 -8.20 -4.74
N ASN A 234 -7.99 -8.30 -5.89
CA ASN A 234 -8.15 -7.30 -6.95
C ASN A 234 -7.02 -6.26 -7.05
N PRO A 235 -5.81 -6.69 -7.43
CA PRO A 235 -4.65 -5.79 -7.43
C PRO A 235 -4.78 -4.61 -8.41
N PHE A 236 -5.69 -4.70 -9.39
CA PHE A 236 -5.87 -3.75 -10.49
C PHE A 236 -7.20 -2.97 -10.43
N ALA A 237 -7.87 -2.96 -9.27
CA ALA A 237 -9.15 -2.25 -9.13
C ALA A 237 -9.02 -0.75 -9.48
N GLY A 238 -9.94 -0.23 -10.27
CA GLY A 238 -9.96 1.18 -10.63
C GLY A 238 -8.87 1.61 -11.62
N CYS A 239 -8.34 0.70 -12.45
CA CYS A 239 -7.39 0.99 -13.54
C CYS A 239 -8.11 0.99 -14.91
N PRO A 240 -8.75 2.10 -15.34
CA PRO A 240 -9.64 2.11 -16.51
C PRO A 240 -8.92 2.03 -17.85
N LYS A 241 -7.59 2.16 -17.88
CA LYS A 241 -6.80 2.12 -19.12
C LYS A 241 -6.00 0.83 -19.24
N LEU A 242 -6.08 -0.06 -18.24
CA LEU A 242 -5.21 -1.22 -18.15
C LEU A 242 -5.49 -2.24 -19.25
N SER A 243 -4.43 -2.61 -19.96
CA SER A 243 -4.32 -3.84 -20.77
C SER A 243 -3.43 -4.81 -20.00
N LEU A 244 -4.05 -5.82 -19.41
CA LEU A 244 -3.37 -6.84 -18.64
C LEU A 244 -2.89 -7.97 -19.56
N LYS A 245 -1.66 -8.45 -19.36
CA LYS A 245 -1.13 -9.67 -19.96
C LYS A 245 -0.76 -10.66 -18.85
N ASN A 246 -0.85 -11.94 -19.15
CA ASN A 246 -0.50 -13.00 -18.22
C ASN A 246 0.45 -14.00 -18.88
N GLU A 247 1.61 -14.21 -18.26
CA GLU A 247 2.58 -15.23 -18.64
C GLU A 247 2.67 -16.37 -17.60
N SER A 248 2.00 -16.20 -16.45
CA SER A 248 1.97 -17.20 -15.38
C SER A 248 1.01 -18.35 -15.72
N GLU A 249 1.43 -19.57 -15.40
CA GLU A 249 0.60 -20.77 -15.52
C GLU A 249 -0.41 -20.92 -14.38
N HIS A 250 -0.22 -20.16 -13.27
CA HIS A 250 -1.08 -20.20 -12.08
C HIS A 250 -2.32 -19.30 -12.18
N PHE A 251 -2.48 -18.60 -13.30
CA PHE A 251 -3.65 -17.75 -13.56
C PHE A 251 -4.14 -17.93 -14.99
N VAL A 252 -5.43 -17.76 -15.18
CA VAL A 252 -6.04 -17.76 -16.51
C VAL A 252 -6.58 -16.37 -16.81
N LEU A 253 -6.11 -15.77 -17.90
CA LEU A 253 -6.64 -14.52 -18.44
C LEU A 253 -7.48 -14.83 -19.69
N GLU A 254 -8.78 -14.70 -19.59
CA GLU A 254 -9.73 -15.00 -20.67
C GLU A 254 -10.67 -13.81 -20.87
N ASP A 255 -10.73 -13.31 -22.10
CA ASP A 255 -11.53 -12.12 -22.45
C ASP A 255 -11.32 -10.93 -21.51
N GLY A 256 -10.08 -10.74 -21.03
CA GLY A 256 -9.69 -9.69 -20.09
C GLY A 256 -10.03 -9.97 -18.62
N VAL A 257 -10.74 -11.04 -18.32
CA VAL A 257 -11.05 -11.45 -16.93
C VAL A 257 -9.94 -12.35 -16.40
N LEU A 258 -9.45 -12.05 -15.22
CA LEU A 258 -8.41 -12.84 -14.55
C LEU A 258 -9.04 -13.79 -13.54
N TYR A 259 -8.69 -15.06 -13.66
CA TYR A 259 -9.09 -16.15 -12.78
C TYR A 259 -7.87 -16.79 -12.11
N ASP A 260 -8.10 -17.58 -11.07
CA ASP A 260 -7.12 -18.57 -10.59
C ASP A 260 -6.90 -19.69 -11.63
N GLU A 261 -5.94 -20.57 -11.38
CA GLU A 261 -5.50 -21.65 -12.28
C GLU A 261 -6.66 -22.57 -12.74
N ASP A 262 -7.51 -22.94 -11.79
CA ASP A 262 -8.64 -23.85 -12.03
C ASP A 262 -9.93 -23.14 -12.47
N LYS A 263 -9.91 -21.84 -12.66
CA LYS A 263 -11.07 -20.97 -12.92
C LYS A 263 -12.18 -21.11 -11.86
N THR A 264 -11.79 -21.34 -10.62
CA THR A 264 -12.73 -21.42 -9.50
C THR A 264 -12.98 -20.08 -8.84
N MET A 265 -12.07 -19.09 -9.04
CA MET A 265 -12.20 -17.76 -8.48
C MET A 265 -11.99 -16.67 -9.55
N ILE A 266 -12.88 -15.67 -9.58
CA ILE A 266 -12.64 -14.43 -10.32
C ILE A 266 -11.82 -13.50 -9.44
N ILE A 267 -10.63 -13.11 -9.93
CA ILE A 267 -9.71 -12.21 -9.22
C ILE A 267 -9.93 -10.77 -9.67
N TYR A 268 -10.09 -10.54 -10.98
CA TYR A 268 -10.20 -9.21 -11.57
C TYR A 268 -11.10 -9.22 -12.81
N PHE A 269 -11.94 -8.20 -12.92
CA PHE A 269 -12.73 -7.88 -14.12
C PHE A 269 -12.34 -6.48 -14.62
N PRO A 270 -12.11 -6.26 -15.92
CA PRO A 270 -11.63 -4.98 -16.43
C PRO A 270 -12.67 -3.86 -16.27
N VAL A 271 -12.27 -2.74 -15.68
CA VAL A 271 -13.14 -1.58 -15.44
C VAL A 271 -13.63 -0.95 -16.75
N ASN A 272 -12.81 -1.01 -17.81
CA ASN A 272 -13.11 -0.43 -19.13
C ASN A 272 -13.79 -1.41 -20.08
N ASP A 273 -14.20 -2.58 -19.61
CA ASP A 273 -14.90 -3.56 -20.42
C ASP A 273 -16.18 -2.96 -21.02
N LYS A 274 -16.42 -3.27 -22.29
CA LYS A 274 -17.58 -2.72 -23.04
C LYS A 274 -18.82 -3.59 -22.95
N ARG A 275 -18.71 -4.78 -22.33
CA ARG A 275 -19.86 -5.67 -22.13
C ARG A 275 -20.87 -5.02 -21.19
N THR A 276 -22.11 -5.07 -21.55
CA THR A 276 -23.24 -4.64 -20.69
C THR A 276 -23.77 -5.80 -19.85
N GLU A 277 -23.53 -7.04 -20.28
CA GLU A 277 -23.90 -8.25 -19.57
C GLU A 277 -22.71 -9.19 -19.40
N PHE A 278 -22.62 -9.83 -18.25
CA PHE A 278 -21.63 -10.86 -17.97
C PHE A 278 -22.27 -12.04 -17.23
N ALA A 279 -22.20 -13.22 -17.82
CA ALA A 279 -22.56 -14.46 -17.13
C ALA A 279 -21.29 -15.07 -16.55
N ILE A 280 -21.21 -15.13 -15.22
CA ILE A 280 -20.11 -15.81 -14.54
C ILE A 280 -20.15 -17.29 -14.93
N PRO A 281 -19.03 -17.89 -15.38
CA PRO A 281 -19.01 -19.30 -15.81
C PRO A 281 -19.43 -20.27 -14.69
N GLU A 282 -20.11 -21.34 -15.06
CA GLU A 282 -20.32 -22.48 -14.14
C GLU A 282 -18.96 -23.06 -13.76
N GLY A 283 -18.81 -23.47 -12.49
CA GLY A 283 -17.54 -23.90 -11.91
C GLY A 283 -16.86 -22.80 -11.10
N VAL A 284 -17.12 -21.52 -11.36
CA VAL A 284 -16.67 -20.44 -10.46
C VAL A 284 -17.38 -20.59 -9.12
N SER A 285 -16.61 -20.77 -8.06
CA SER A 285 -17.10 -20.94 -6.69
C SER A 285 -16.91 -19.69 -5.83
N CYS A 286 -16.00 -18.80 -6.22
CA CYS A 286 -15.64 -17.59 -5.47
C CYS A 286 -15.62 -16.35 -6.36
N ILE A 287 -16.25 -15.27 -5.90
CA ILE A 287 -16.11 -13.93 -6.48
C ILE A 287 -15.22 -13.11 -5.55
N GLY A 288 -14.07 -12.67 -6.04
CA GLY A 288 -13.04 -11.97 -5.25
C GLY A 288 -13.49 -10.60 -4.76
N LYS A 289 -12.81 -10.11 -3.73
CA LYS A 289 -13.04 -8.79 -3.14
C LYS A 289 -12.88 -7.70 -4.21
N HIS A 290 -13.90 -6.83 -4.36
CA HIS A 290 -13.91 -5.71 -5.31
C HIS A 290 -13.63 -6.11 -6.77
N CYS A 291 -13.79 -7.38 -7.18
CA CYS A 291 -13.37 -7.83 -8.50
C CYS A 291 -14.10 -7.16 -9.67
N PHE A 292 -15.34 -6.69 -9.46
CA PHE A 292 -16.11 -5.86 -10.40
C PHE A 292 -16.12 -4.38 -10.02
N PHE A 293 -15.08 -3.90 -9.36
CA PHE A 293 -15.02 -2.53 -8.86
C PHE A 293 -15.20 -1.49 -9.97
N ALA A 294 -16.18 -0.58 -9.80
CA ALA A 294 -16.48 0.52 -10.70
C ALA A 294 -16.72 0.13 -12.18
N CYS A 295 -17.24 -1.09 -12.43
CA CYS A 295 -17.59 -1.56 -13.77
C CYS A 295 -18.92 -0.94 -14.23
N ASP A 296 -18.91 0.36 -14.53
CA ASP A 296 -20.12 1.16 -14.83
C ASP A 296 -20.81 0.80 -16.17
N ASN A 297 -20.13 0.06 -17.06
CA ASN A 297 -20.74 -0.44 -18.29
C ASN A 297 -21.60 -1.67 -18.05
N LEU A 298 -21.33 -2.44 -16.98
CA LEU A 298 -22.12 -3.62 -16.65
C LEU A 298 -23.49 -3.22 -16.12
N GLU A 299 -24.53 -3.65 -16.84
CA GLU A 299 -25.92 -3.49 -16.48
C GLU A 299 -26.50 -4.77 -15.89
N LYS A 300 -25.90 -5.93 -16.23
CA LYS A 300 -26.40 -7.22 -15.74
C LYS A 300 -25.26 -8.22 -15.50
N ILE A 301 -25.25 -8.83 -14.33
CA ILE A 301 -24.43 -10.00 -14.00
C ILE A 301 -25.34 -11.18 -13.66
N THR A 302 -25.01 -12.36 -14.22
CA THR A 302 -25.64 -13.63 -13.82
C THR A 302 -24.65 -14.40 -12.95
N ILE A 303 -25.04 -14.68 -11.70
CA ILE A 303 -24.27 -15.47 -10.73
C ILE A 303 -24.76 -16.93 -10.81
N PRO A 304 -23.90 -17.91 -11.13
CA PRO A 304 -24.27 -19.31 -11.25
C PRO A 304 -24.51 -19.99 -9.90
N SER A 305 -25.08 -21.16 -9.93
CA SER A 305 -25.36 -21.97 -8.73
C SER A 305 -24.09 -22.45 -8.02
N SER A 306 -22.97 -22.53 -8.72
CA SER A 306 -21.65 -22.93 -8.21
C SER A 306 -21.03 -21.92 -7.25
N VAL A 307 -21.44 -20.64 -7.26
CA VAL A 307 -20.85 -19.62 -6.37
C VAL A 307 -21.28 -19.83 -4.92
N ILE A 308 -20.31 -20.19 -4.10
CA ILE A 308 -20.50 -20.42 -2.66
C ILE A 308 -19.86 -19.33 -1.80
N ARG A 309 -18.98 -18.48 -2.39
CA ARG A 309 -18.28 -17.42 -1.66
C ARG A 309 -18.28 -16.10 -2.43
N LEU A 310 -18.79 -15.07 -1.77
CA LEU A 310 -18.61 -13.68 -2.15
C LEU A 310 -17.65 -13.03 -1.14
N GLU A 311 -16.55 -12.50 -1.63
CA GLU A 311 -15.65 -11.68 -0.82
C GLU A 311 -16.30 -10.30 -0.54
N ASN A 312 -15.63 -9.47 0.26
CA ASN A 312 -16.22 -8.18 0.67
C ASN A 312 -16.55 -7.29 -0.52
N ASN A 313 -17.81 -6.93 -0.64
CA ASN A 313 -18.39 -5.99 -1.59
C ASN A 313 -17.83 -6.10 -3.02
N PRO A 314 -17.99 -7.25 -3.69
CA PRO A 314 -17.34 -7.51 -4.99
C PRO A 314 -17.81 -6.58 -6.11
N PHE A 315 -19.00 -5.98 -5.98
CA PHE A 315 -19.64 -5.11 -6.97
C PHE A 315 -19.62 -3.63 -6.59
N SER A 316 -18.71 -3.23 -5.67
CA SER A 316 -18.67 -1.85 -5.23
C SER A 316 -18.34 -0.87 -6.37
N GLY A 317 -19.03 0.26 -6.40
CA GLY A 317 -18.86 1.26 -7.45
C GLY A 317 -19.66 1.02 -8.73
N CYS A 318 -20.31 -0.15 -8.92
CA CYS A 318 -21.19 -0.40 -10.07
C CYS A 318 -22.52 0.33 -9.91
N THR A 319 -22.75 1.37 -10.70
CA THR A 319 -23.93 2.26 -10.52
C THR A 319 -25.17 1.81 -11.28
N LYS A 320 -25.04 0.91 -12.28
CA LYS A 320 -26.16 0.46 -13.15
C LYS A 320 -26.50 -1.02 -12.99
N LEU A 321 -25.75 -1.72 -12.14
CA LEU A 321 -25.76 -3.17 -12.11
C LEU A 321 -27.04 -3.77 -11.53
N ASN A 322 -27.62 -4.71 -12.27
CA ASN A 322 -28.65 -5.64 -11.83
C ASN A 322 -28.06 -7.05 -11.73
N ILE A 323 -28.40 -7.80 -10.69
CA ILE A 323 -27.85 -9.14 -10.45
C ILE A 323 -28.94 -10.19 -10.58
N LYS A 324 -28.76 -11.12 -11.54
CA LYS A 324 -29.53 -12.35 -11.63
C LYS A 324 -28.78 -13.44 -10.85
N ASN A 325 -29.30 -13.79 -9.68
CA ASN A 325 -28.64 -14.74 -8.79
C ASN A 325 -29.26 -16.13 -8.88
N HIS A 326 -28.42 -17.15 -9.10
CA HIS A 326 -28.76 -18.56 -9.00
C HIS A 326 -28.08 -19.27 -7.84
N SER A 327 -27.14 -18.57 -7.14
CA SER A 327 -26.50 -19.15 -5.95
C SER A 327 -27.51 -19.33 -4.81
N PRO A 328 -27.57 -20.51 -4.17
CA PRO A 328 -28.43 -20.74 -3.02
C PRO A 328 -27.88 -20.15 -1.71
N TYR A 329 -26.69 -19.57 -1.74
CA TYR A 329 -25.97 -19.06 -0.56
C TYR A 329 -26.18 -17.58 -0.30
N TYR A 330 -26.80 -16.85 -1.24
CA TYR A 330 -26.97 -15.40 -1.17
C TYR A 330 -28.37 -14.95 -1.54
N HIS A 331 -28.83 -13.89 -0.91
CA HIS A 331 -30.03 -13.16 -1.29
C HIS A 331 -29.68 -11.77 -1.78
N PHE A 332 -30.25 -11.37 -2.88
CA PHE A 332 -30.15 -10.03 -3.45
C PHE A 332 -31.55 -9.40 -3.38
N GLU A 333 -31.71 -8.41 -2.54
CA GLU A 333 -33.01 -7.78 -2.32
C GLU A 333 -32.82 -6.27 -2.25
N ASN A 334 -33.54 -5.55 -3.09
CA ASN A 334 -33.48 -4.08 -3.14
C ASN A 334 -32.05 -3.54 -3.25
N GLY A 335 -31.17 -4.22 -3.99
CA GLY A 335 -29.76 -3.84 -4.13
C GLY A 335 -28.88 -4.17 -2.94
N VAL A 336 -29.40 -4.75 -1.87
CA VAL A 336 -28.62 -5.22 -0.73
C VAL A 336 -28.32 -6.71 -0.87
N ILE A 337 -27.10 -7.09 -0.53
CA ILE A 337 -26.60 -8.47 -0.63
C ILE A 337 -26.49 -9.07 0.76
N TYR A 338 -27.17 -10.18 0.96
CA TYR A 338 -27.18 -10.91 2.22
C TYR A 338 -26.60 -12.32 2.05
N ASN A 339 -26.13 -12.91 3.14
CA ASN A 339 -25.91 -14.34 3.21
C ASN A 339 -27.24 -15.13 3.14
N LYS A 340 -27.17 -16.45 2.98
CA LYS A 340 -28.29 -17.38 2.86
C LYS A 340 -29.39 -17.19 3.93
N PHE A 341 -28.99 -16.84 5.14
CA PHE A 341 -29.90 -16.75 6.30
C PHE A 341 -30.36 -15.33 6.59
N LYS A 342 -29.98 -14.37 5.75
CA LYS A 342 -30.18 -12.92 5.97
C LYS A 342 -29.70 -12.42 7.32
N THR A 343 -28.67 -13.06 7.89
CA THR A 343 -28.05 -12.64 9.15
C THR A 343 -26.86 -11.73 8.95
N THR A 344 -26.34 -11.64 7.72
CA THR A 344 -25.17 -10.81 7.39
C THR A 344 -25.45 -9.99 6.15
N ILE A 345 -25.19 -8.69 6.23
CA ILE A 345 -25.12 -7.81 5.05
C ILE A 345 -23.68 -7.85 4.54
N ILE A 346 -23.51 -8.30 3.28
CA ILE A 346 -22.22 -8.47 2.61
C ILE A 346 -21.86 -7.23 1.79
N GLY A 347 -22.84 -6.64 1.12
CA GLY A 347 -22.65 -5.47 0.27
C GLY A 347 -23.95 -4.79 -0.11
N CYS A 348 -23.82 -3.62 -0.72
CA CYS A 348 -24.92 -2.90 -1.32
C CYS A 348 -24.50 -2.39 -2.70
N LEU A 349 -25.36 -2.57 -3.69
CA LEU A 349 -25.14 -2.04 -5.04
C LEU A 349 -25.28 -0.53 -5.04
N ASN A 350 -24.30 0.17 -5.61
CA ASN A 350 -24.27 1.63 -5.62
C ASN A 350 -25.39 2.26 -6.46
N GLY A 351 -25.97 1.50 -7.39
CA GLY A 351 -27.14 1.89 -8.19
C GLY A 351 -28.50 1.65 -7.53
N SER A 352 -28.51 1.20 -6.28
CA SER A 352 -29.76 0.99 -5.53
C SER A 352 -30.58 2.29 -5.46
N GLN A 353 -31.87 2.18 -5.79
CA GLN A 353 -32.81 3.31 -5.75
C GLN A 353 -33.50 3.46 -4.38
N ILE A 354 -33.01 2.77 -3.37
CA ILE A 354 -33.56 2.85 -2.02
C ILE A 354 -33.08 4.13 -1.36
N GLU A 355 -34.00 5.05 -1.06
CA GLU A 355 -33.67 6.25 -0.29
C GLU A 355 -33.65 6.00 1.23
N ARG A 356 -34.55 5.13 1.72
CA ARG A 356 -34.63 4.70 3.12
C ARG A 356 -34.48 3.20 3.23
N PHE A 357 -33.51 2.77 4.01
CA PHE A 357 -33.25 1.37 4.29
C PHE A 357 -33.28 1.09 5.79
N GLU A 358 -34.17 0.22 6.22
CA GLU A 358 -34.20 -0.31 7.58
C GLU A 358 -33.75 -1.76 7.55
N MET A 359 -32.74 -2.07 8.34
CA MET A 359 -32.17 -3.43 8.37
C MET A 359 -33.17 -4.39 9.02
N PRO A 360 -33.41 -5.56 8.42
CA PRO A 360 -34.21 -6.61 9.05
C PRO A 360 -33.63 -7.05 10.41
N ASP A 361 -34.50 -7.37 11.38
CA ASP A 361 -34.09 -7.83 12.72
C ASP A 361 -33.28 -9.12 12.70
N SER A 362 -33.39 -9.91 11.63
CA SER A 362 -32.53 -11.10 11.41
C SER A 362 -31.05 -10.75 11.19
N VAL A 363 -30.72 -9.52 10.81
CA VAL A 363 -29.34 -9.12 10.56
C VAL A 363 -28.59 -8.95 11.88
N THR A 364 -27.51 -9.71 12.03
CA THR A 364 -26.63 -9.66 13.20
C THR A 364 -25.27 -9.04 12.91
N LEU A 365 -24.85 -9.07 11.64
CA LEU A 365 -23.55 -8.55 11.19
C LEU A 365 -23.70 -7.61 10.00
N ILE A 366 -23.09 -6.43 10.11
CA ILE A 366 -22.81 -5.53 8.98
C ILE A 366 -21.34 -5.73 8.60
N SER A 367 -21.06 -6.23 7.38
CA SER A 367 -19.69 -6.44 6.94
C SER A 367 -18.96 -5.12 6.70
N ARG A 368 -17.61 -5.18 6.76
CA ARG A 368 -16.78 -4.02 6.43
C ARG A 368 -17.07 -3.53 5.01
N ASN A 369 -17.06 -2.22 4.80
CA ASN A 369 -17.27 -1.57 3.49
C ASN A 369 -18.58 -1.98 2.78
N SER A 370 -19.56 -2.59 3.47
CA SER A 370 -20.75 -3.17 2.82
C SER A 370 -21.63 -2.15 2.13
N PHE A 371 -21.66 -0.91 2.59
CA PHE A 371 -22.37 0.21 1.95
C PHE A 371 -21.41 1.24 1.35
N TRP A 372 -20.16 0.85 1.09
CA TRP A 372 -19.16 1.78 0.58
C TRP A 372 -19.66 2.53 -0.65
N ASN A 373 -19.65 3.89 -0.59
CA ASN A 373 -20.07 4.80 -1.66
C ASN A 373 -21.52 4.59 -2.16
N CYS A 374 -22.41 4.05 -1.31
CA CYS A 374 -23.84 3.91 -1.63
C CYS A 374 -24.56 5.27 -1.52
N LYS A 375 -24.49 6.07 -2.58
CA LYS A 375 -25.02 7.44 -2.62
C LYS A 375 -26.57 7.49 -2.70
N GLY A 376 -27.22 6.40 -3.10
CA GLY A 376 -28.68 6.31 -3.21
C GLY A 376 -29.39 6.34 -1.84
N ILE A 377 -28.78 5.70 -0.83
CA ILE A 377 -29.38 5.59 0.50
C ILE A 377 -29.17 6.91 1.25
N LYS A 378 -30.26 7.60 1.56
CA LYS A 378 -30.25 8.85 2.32
C LYS A 378 -30.50 8.65 3.82
N HIS A 379 -31.19 7.57 4.18
CA HIS A 379 -31.55 7.24 5.55
C HIS A 379 -31.40 5.73 5.79
N LEU A 380 -30.60 5.34 6.77
CA LEU A 380 -30.37 3.97 7.13
C LEU A 380 -30.59 3.76 8.62
N VAL A 381 -31.39 2.75 8.96
CA VAL A 381 -31.67 2.35 10.35
C VAL A 381 -30.99 1.01 10.62
N ILE A 382 -30.07 0.98 11.56
CA ILE A 382 -29.44 -0.24 12.07
C ILE A 382 -30.48 -1.00 12.90
N GLY A 383 -30.76 -2.26 12.52
CA GLY A 383 -31.81 -3.08 13.16
C GLY A 383 -31.43 -3.56 14.56
N GLU A 384 -32.43 -4.00 15.34
CA GLU A 384 -32.27 -4.46 16.73
C GLU A 384 -31.34 -5.68 16.84
N GLY A 385 -31.35 -6.57 15.85
CA GLY A 385 -30.52 -7.78 15.82
C GLY A 385 -29.03 -7.56 15.67
N VAL A 386 -28.62 -6.37 15.17
CA VAL A 386 -27.22 -6.09 14.86
C VAL A 386 -26.37 -6.04 16.13
N ASN A 387 -25.44 -6.98 16.26
CA ASN A 387 -24.50 -7.09 17.39
C ASN A 387 -23.03 -7.07 16.96
N ARG A 388 -22.75 -6.98 15.65
CA ARG A 388 -21.41 -6.80 15.08
C ARG A 388 -21.45 -5.84 13.90
N ILE A 389 -20.50 -4.89 13.89
CA ILE A 389 -20.28 -3.95 12.80
C ILE A 389 -18.82 -4.05 12.38
N GLY A 390 -18.58 -4.36 11.09
CA GLY A 390 -17.28 -4.26 10.47
C GLY A 390 -16.82 -2.80 10.38
N TYR A 391 -15.53 -2.59 10.23
CA TYR A 391 -15.05 -1.21 10.12
C TYR A 391 -15.45 -0.56 8.79
N ASN A 392 -15.75 0.72 8.89
CA ASN A 392 -16.03 1.62 7.77
C ASN A 392 -17.15 1.16 6.83
N PRO A 393 -18.27 0.61 7.33
CA PRO A 393 -19.30 0.05 6.45
C PRO A 393 -19.97 1.11 5.58
N PHE A 394 -19.99 2.38 6.00
CA PHE A 394 -20.69 3.49 5.36
C PHE A 394 -19.78 4.54 4.73
N ALA A 395 -18.50 4.21 4.52
CA ALA A 395 -17.57 5.17 3.92
C ALA A 395 -18.02 5.65 2.54
N GLY A 396 -17.86 6.96 2.29
CA GLY A 396 -18.24 7.59 1.03
C GLY A 396 -19.75 7.76 0.83
N CYS A 397 -20.58 7.46 1.84
CA CYS A 397 -22.01 7.76 1.82
C CYS A 397 -22.25 9.22 2.23
N GLU A 398 -22.09 10.15 1.29
CA GLU A 398 -22.02 11.61 1.55
C GLU A 398 -23.26 12.17 2.25
N ASN A 399 -24.46 11.71 1.86
CA ASN A 399 -25.74 12.25 2.32
C ASN A 399 -26.51 11.33 3.29
N LEU A 400 -25.83 10.32 3.83
CA LEU A 400 -26.44 9.31 4.66
C LEU A 400 -26.73 9.84 6.09
N LEU A 401 -27.96 9.67 6.53
CA LEU A 401 -28.35 9.77 7.94
C LEU A 401 -28.40 8.37 8.54
N LEU A 402 -27.74 8.19 9.68
CA LEU A 402 -27.75 6.94 10.43
C LEU A 402 -28.65 7.07 11.67
N GLU A 403 -29.46 6.05 11.88
CA GLU A 403 -30.19 5.77 13.12
C GLU A 403 -29.88 4.34 13.58
N SER A 404 -30.08 4.04 14.84
CA SER A 404 -29.87 2.69 15.37
C SER A 404 -30.98 2.32 16.36
N LYS A 405 -31.51 1.12 16.18
CA LYS A 405 -32.36 0.40 17.14
C LYS A 405 -31.57 -0.66 17.91
N SER A 406 -30.31 -0.90 17.50
CA SER A 406 -29.46 -1.90 18.16
C SER A 406 -29.11 -1.48 19.60
N PRO A 407 -29.29 -2.35 20.60
CA PRO A 407 -28.86 -2.07 21.96
C PRO A 407 -27.33 -2.05 22.12
N TYR A 408 -26.58 -2.62 21.15
CA TYR A 408 -25.11 -2.71 21.17
C TYR A 408 -24.43 -1.49 20.53
N PHE A 409 -25.15 -0.75 19.69
CA PHE A 409 -24.59 0.32 18.88
C PHE A 409 -25.47 1.58 18.95
N PRO A 410 -25.41 2.31 20.06
CA PRO A 410 -26.14 3.57 20.19
C PRO A 410 -25.71 4.55 19.10
N CYS A 411 -26.70 5.25 18.52
CA CYS A 411 -26.48 6.27 17.50
C CYS A 411 -27.00 7.62 17.99
N GLU A 412 -26.15 8.64 17.98
CA GLU A 412 -26.50 10.00 18.34
C GLU A 412 -26.09 10.95 17.23
N ASN A 413 -27.05 11.72 16.72
CA ASN A 413 -26.83 12.67 15.63
C ASN A 413 -26.15 12.07 14.39
N GLY A 414 -26.43 10.79 14.08
CA GLY A 414 -25.82 10.07 12.95
C GLY A 414 -24.41 9.55 13.20
N ILE A 415 -23.92 9.62 14.42
CA ILE A 415 -22.67 9.02 14.87
C ILE A 415 -22.98 7.75 15.65
N VAL A 416 -22.34 6.65 15.26
CA VAL A 416 -22.52 5.33 15.90
C VAL A 416 -21.37 5.05 16.85
N PHE A 417 -21.69 4.65 18.05
CA PHE A 417 -20.75 4.35 19.13
C PHE A 417 -20.78 2.86 19.49
N ASN A 418 -19.75 2.39 20.19
CA ASN A 418 -19.83 1.14 20.93
C ASN A 418 -20.75 1.31 22.16
N ASN A 419 -21.10 0.19 22.82
CA ASN A 419 -22.12 0.18 23.88
C ASN A 419 -21.81 1.11 25.07
N ASP A 420 -20.55 1.22 25.49
CA ASP A 420 -20.10 2.08 26.60
C ASP A 420 -19.75 3.52 26.15
N LYS A 421 -19.95 3.84 24.89
CA LYS A 421 -19.62 5.12 24.26
C LYS A 421 -18.15 5.56 24.46
N SER A 422 -17.23 4.60 24.60
CA SER A 422 -15.79 4.91 24.66
C SER A 422 -15.12 5.02 23.29
N GLN A 423 -15.83 4.60 22.23
CA GLN A 423 -15.32 4.56 20.86
C GLN A 423 -16.37 5.05 19.86
N ILE A 424 -15.93 5.82 18.86
CA ILE A 424 -16.71 6.12 17.66
C ILE A 424 -16.44 5.02 16.64
N LEU A 425 -17.49 4.35 16.18
CA LEU A 425 -17.40 3.22 15.23
C LEU A 425 -17.69 3.62 13.80
N CYS A 426 -18.68 4.49 13.59
CA CYS A 426 -19.08 4.99 12.28
C CYS A 426 -19.52 6.43 12.35
N ALA A 427 -19.16 7.22 11.36
CA ALA A 427 -19.62 8.56 11.13
C ALA A 427 -19.82 8.79 9.62
N THR A 428 -20.81 9.60 9.25
CA THR A 428 -21.02 9.97 7.85
C THR A 428 -20.66 11.43 7.64
N ASN A 429 -20.33 11.81 6.41
CA ASN A 429 -20.00 13.19 6.07
C ASN A 429 -21.11 14.16 6.50
N LYS A 430 -22.36 13.79 6.31
CA LYS A 430 -23.53 14.61 6.71
C LYS A 430 -23.64 14.80 8.23
N ALA A 431 -23.34 13.75 9.01
CA ALA A 431 -23.38 13.83 10.47
C ALA A 431 -22.26 14.68 11.05
N VAL A 432 -21.08 14.60 10.43
CA VAL A 432 -19.86 15.31 10.84
C VAL A 432 -19.91 16.80 10.43
N GLY A 433 -20.36 17.08 9.20
CA GLY A 433 -20.43 18.43 8.65
C GLY A 433 -19.03 19.07 8.49
N LYS A 434 -18.99 20.40 8.63
CA LYS A 434 -17.75 21.19 8.46
C LYS A 434 -16.87 21.23 9.70
N SER A 435 -17.45 21.06 10.88
CA SER A 435 -16.75 21.12 12.17
C SER A 435 -17.28 20.04 13.09
N PHE A 436 -16.38 19.29 13.71
CA PHE A 436 -16.75 18.23 14.63
C PHE A 436 -15.87 18.26 15.89
N SER A 437 -16.51 18.17 17.05
CA SER A 437 -15.85 18.01 18.34
C SER A 437 -16.19 16.64 18.91
N VAL A 438 -15.15 15.88 19.28
CA VAL A 438 -15.31 14.56 19.86
C VAL A 438 -15.99 14.66 21.23
N PRO A 439 -17.10 13.94 21.48
CA PRO A 439 -17.77 13.95 22.79
C PRO A 439 -16.86 13.50 23.93
N ASP A 440 -17.16 13.98 25.14
CA ASP A 440 -16.47 13.53 26.35
C ASP A 440 -16.62 12.01 26.56
N GLY A 441 -15.57 11.39 27.07
CA GLY A 441 -15.53 9.94 27.32
C GLY A 441 -14.93 9.11 26.20
N ILE A 442 -14.84 9.64 24.97
CA ILE A 442 -14.25 8.93 23.83
C ILE A 442 -12.74 8.82 24.01
N LYS A 443 -12.23 7.59 23.94
CA LYS A 443 -10.80 7.27 24.06
C LYS A 443 -10.16 6.94 22.72
N SER A 444 -10.92 6.42 21.77
CA SER A 444 -10.39 6.07 20.46
C SER A 444 -11.33 6.37 19.31
N ILE A 445 -10.71 6.78 18.19
CA ILE A 445 -11.35 6.89 16.88
C ILE A 445 -10.93 5.66 16.11
N ASN A 446 -11.90 4.80 15.78
CA ASN A 446 -11.64 3.54 15.14
C ASN A 446 -11.27 3.68 13.65
N ARG A 447 -10.84 2.57 13.08
CA ARG A 447 -10.40 2.49 11.69
C ARG A 447 -11.46 3.01 10.72
N GLY A 448 -11.07 4.00 9.91
CA GLY A 448 -11.86 4.53 8.80
C GLY A 448 -13.09 5.36 9.18
N VAL A 449 -13.30 5.70 10.45
CA VAL A 449 -14.54 6.34 10.96
C VAL A 449 -14.92 7.60 10.20
N PHE A 450 -13.98 8.51 10.00
CA PHE A 450 -14.20 9.77 9.29
C PHE A 450 -13.68 9.74 7.84
N SER A 451 -13.35 8.55 7.34
CA SER A 451 -12.83 8.41 5.97
C SER A 451 -13.85 8.90 4.94
N GLY A 452 -13.44 9.85 4.09
CA GLY A 452 -14.31 10.44 3.08
C GLY A 452 -15.24 11.54 3.60
N CYS A 453 -15.01 12.07 4.82
CA CYS A 453 -15.68 13.29 5.30
C CYS A 453 -15.07 14.50 4.59
N VAL A 454 -15.43 14.67 3.30
CA VAL A 454 -14.81 15.64 2.41
C VAL A 454 -15.10 17.10 2.78
N ASP A 455 -16.20 17.36 3.48
CA ASP A 455 -16.61 18.72 3.91
C ASP A 455 -16.00 19.14 5.25
N LEU A 456 -15.35 18.22 5.98
CA LEU A 456 -14.77 18.48 7.30
C LEU A 456 -13.59 19.44 7.19
N GLU A 457 -13.75 20.63 7.76
CA GLU A 457 -12.74 21.71 7.77
C GLU A 457 -12.01 21.78 9.11
N GLU A 458 -12.70 21.52 10.23
CA GLU A 458 -12.18 21.64 11.61
C GLU A 458 -12.51 20.39 12.43
N PHE A 459 -11.55 19.93 13.22
CA PHE A 459 -11.72 18.76 14.08
C PHE A 459 -11.08 18.96 15.45
N ASP A 460 -11.90 18.85 16.50
CA ASP A 460 -11.46 18.85 17.89
C ASP A 460 -11.44 17.41 18.43
N PHE A 461 -10.25 16.92 18.75
CA PHE A 461 -10.04 15.56 19.25
C PHE A 461 -10.45 15.34 20.71
N GLY A 462 -10.76 16.43 21.46
CA GLY A 462 -11.07 16.32 22.88
C GLY A 462 -9.97 15.58 23.67
N LYS A 463 -10.33 14.46 24.33
CA LYS A 463 -9.43 13.65 25.15
C LYS A 463 -9.06 12.28 24.51
N VAL A 464 -9.13 12.16 23.21
CA VAL A 464 -8.77 10.95 22.46
C VAL A 464 -7.33 10.55 22.73
N GLN A 465 -7.10 9.25 22.88
CA GLN A 465 -5.77 8.65 23.08
C GLN A 465 -5.26 7.89 21.84
N TYR A 466 -6.15 7.35 21.01
CA TYR A 466 -5.81 6.53 19.86
C TYR A 466 -6.58 6.98 18.62
N ILE A 467 -5.83 7.27 17.55
CA ILE A 467 -6.36 7.54 16.21
C ILE A 467 -5.92 6.36 15.35
N ASP A 468 -6.87 5.50 14.97
CA ASP A 468 -6.57 4.25 14.30
C ASP A 468 -6.33 4.44 12.79
N LYS A 469 -5.98 3.35 12.11
CA LYS A 469 -5.65 3.28 10.68
C LYS A 469 -6.76 3.90 9.82
N SER A 470 -6.36 4.74 8.86
CA SER A 470 -7.25 5.35 7.85
C SER A 470 -8.42 6.19 8.42
N SER A 471 -8.38 6.60 9.68
CA SER A 471 -9.52 7.25 10.37
C SER A 471 -10.02 8.50 9.67
N PHE A 472 -9.15 9.29 9.04
CA PHE A 472 -9.45 10.53 8.32
C PHE A 472 -8.97 10.50 6.87
N THR A 473 -8.78 9.32 6.29
CA THR A 473 -8.35 9.23 4.89
C THR A 473 -9.31 10.01 3.98
N ASN A 474 -8.75 10.83 3.08
CA ASN A 474 -9.53 11.58 2.09
C ASN A 474 -10.45 12.68 2.68
N CYS A 475 -10.14 13.22 3.86
CA CYS A 475 -10.77 14.42 4.41
C CYS A 475 -10.16 15.66 3.75
N LYS A 476 -10.61 15.96 2.53
CA LYS A 476 -9.96 16.94 1.65
C LYS A 476 -10.06 18.39 2.12
N SER A 477 -11.04 18.74 2.95
CA SER A 477 -11.24 20.11 3.43
C SER A 477 -10.49 20.46 4.71
N LEU A 478 -9.88 19.48 5.39
CA LEU A 478 -9.02 19.72 6.56
C LEU A 478 -7.81 20.56 6.18
N LYS A 479 -7.58 21.66 6.92
CA LYS A 479 -6.45 22.58 6.67
C LYS A 479 -5.41 22.57 7.77
N LYS A 480 -5.84 22.55 9.02
CA LYS A 480 -4.97 22.58 10.20
C LYS A 480 -5.46 21.63 11.26
N LEU A 481 -4.55 20.93 11.91
CA LEU A 481 -4.89 20.04 13.01
C LEU A 481 -4.01 20.31 14.23
N TYR A 482 -4.65 20.34 15.38
CA TYR A 482 -3.99 20.32 16.67
C TYR A 482 -4.25 18.98 17.35
N ILE A 483 -3.23 18.14 17.46
CA ILE A 483 -3.33 16.85 18.14
C ILE A 483 -3.09 17.07 19.63
N PRO A 484 -4.06 16.77 20.52
CA PRO A 484 -3.92 17.02 21.95
C PRO A 484 -2.85 16.10 22.61
N ASP A 485 -2.38 16.53 23.80
CA ASP A 485 -1.35 15.79 24.55
C ASP A 485 -1.83 14.41 25.05
N THR A 486 -3.13 14.15 25.00
CA THR A 486 -3.69 12.85 25.34
C THR A 486 -3.44 11.77 24.28
N VAL A 487 -3.14 12.15 23.02
CA VAL A 487 -2.95 11.21 21.92
C VAL A 487 -1.59 10.52 22.02
N LYS A 488 -1.64 9.20 22.15
CA LYS A 488 -0.47 8.32 22.26
C LYS A 488 -0.06 7.73 20.92
N TYR A 489 -1.02 7.57 19.99
CA TYR A 489 -0.82 6.83 18.76
C TYR A 489 -1.65 7.37 17.61
N ILE A 490 -1.01 7.50 16.44
CA ILE A 490 -1.63 7.81 15.14
C ILE A 490 -1.29 6.66 14.19
N GLY A 491 -2.31 5.98 13.72
CA GLY A 491 -2.19 4.77 12.89
C GLY A 491 -1.81 5.04 11.44
N GLU A 492 -1.47 3.97 10.76
CA GLU A 492 -1.09 3.97 9.35
C GLU A 492 -2.22 4.59 8.50
N TRP A 493 -1.85 5.51 7.60
CA TRP A 493 -2.78 6.22 6.70
C TRP A 493 -3.88 7.02 7.38
N ALA A 494 -3.76 7.33 8.65
CA ALA A 494 -4.81 7.99 9.42
C ALA A 494 -5.31 9.28 8.76
N PHE A 495 -4.43 10.08 8.16
CA PHE A 495 -4.74 11.34 7.48
C PHE A 495 -4.33 11.33 6.00
N SER A 496 -4.16 10.16 5.38
CA SER A 496 -3.75 10.09 3.99
C SER A 496 -4.75 10.77 3.06
N TYR A 497 -4.22 11.40 1.99
CA TYR A 497 -5.03 12.12 0.99
C TYR A 497 -5.85 13.29 1.53
N CYS A 498 -5.47 13.86 2.68
CA CYS A 498 -5.97 15.15 3.14
C CYS A 498 -5.24 16.26 2.37
N THR A 499 -5.60 16.43 1.10
CA THR A 499 -4.82 17.21 0.12
C THR A 499 -4.75 18.71 0.39
N ASN A 500 -5.57 19.25 1.29
CA ASN A 500 -5.52 20.64 1.72
C ASN A 500 -4.95 20.81 3.13
N LEU A 501 -4.43 19.72 3.76
CA LEU A 501 -3.87 19.78 5.09
C LEU A 501 -2.49 20.45 5.05
N GLU A 502 -2.41 21.69 5.54
CA GLU A 502 -1.23 22.54 5.51
C GLU A 502 -0.30 22.33 6.70
N SER A 503 -0.88 22.15 7.90
CA SER A 503 -0.11 22.02 9.13
C SER A 503 -0.76 21.14 10.17
N VAL A 504 0.08 20.38 10.89
CA VAL A 504 -0.34 19.55 12.03
C VAL A 504 0.65 19.74 13.18
N SER A 505 0.13 20.12 14.37
CA SER A 505 0.92 20.19 15.59
C SER A 505 0.72 18.91 16.40
N ILE A 506 1.80 18.16 16.67
CA ILE A 506 1.75 16.82 17.29
C ILE A 506 2.69 16.75 18.49
N PRO A 507 2.24 16.23 19.66
CA PRO A 507 3.11 16.04 20.82
C PRO A 507 4.29 15.11 20.51
N LYS A 508 5.47 15.40 21.06
CA LYS A 508 6.69 14.58 20.84
C LYS A 508 6.52 13.12 21.22
N HIS A 509 5.77 12.84 22.28
CA HIS A 509 5.55 11.47 22.76
C HIS A 509 4.55 10.65 21.91
N THR A 510 3.79 11.29 21.01
CA THR A 510 2.83 10.58 20.15
C THR A 510 3.59 9.72 19.14
N LYS A 511 3.34 8.41 19.15
CA LYS A 511 3.85 7.50 18.12
C LYS A 511 3.03 7.69 16.85
N ILE A 512 3.72 7.86 15.73
CA ILE A 512 3.10 8.02 14.41
C ILE A 512 3.57 6.85 13.54
N ASP A 513 2.61 6.11 13.00
CA ASP A 513 2.93 5.05 12.04
C ASP A 513 3.33 5.64 10.67
N LYS A 514 4.09 4.84 9.93
CA LYS A 514 4.45 5.17 8.57
C LYS A 514 3.21 5.45 7.73
N ASN A 515 3.33 6.35 6.78
CA ASN A 515 2.24 6.72 5.88
C ASN A 515 1.01 7.37 6.54
N ALA A 516 1.07 7.74 7.83
CA ALA A 516 -0.05 8.39 8.52
C ALA A 516 -0.56 9.65 7.80
N PHE A 517 0.34 10.40 7.17
CA PHE A 517 0.07 11.65 6.42
C PHE A 517 0.43 11.53 4.93
N ASN A 518 0.27 10.34 4.36
CA ASN A 518 0.61 10.11 2.98
C ASN A 518 -0.22 10.99 2.02
N GLU A 519 0.43 11.52 0.95
CA GLU A 519 -0.22 12.41 -0.04
C GLU A 519 -0.85 13.67 0.58
N CYS A 520 -0.26 14.17 1.67
CA CYS A 520 -0.63 15.44 2.27
C CYS A 520 0.50 16.45 2.11
N PRO A 521 0.24 17.69 1.70
CA PRO A 521 1.26 18.75 1.63
C PRO A 521 1.57 19.34 3.01
N VAL A 522 1.61 18.53 4.05
CA VAL A 522 1.53 18.95 5.45
C VAL A 522 2.91 19.25 6.04
N VAL A 523 3.00 20.35 6.78
CA VAL A 523 4.13 20.63 7.70
C VAL A 523 3.78 20.05 9.07
N ILE A 524 4.60 19.13 9.57
CA ILE A 524 4.42 18.50 10.89
C ILE A 524 5.31 19.21 11.90
N GLU A 525 4.68 19.84 12.88
CA GLU A 525 5.36 20.44 14.04
C GLU A 525 5.30 19.46 15.22
N ARG A 526 6.47 19.08 15.75
CA ARG A 526 6.59 18.20 16.94
C ARG A 526 6.84 19.07 18.17
N ARG A 527 5.83 19.27 19.01
CA ARG A 527 5.88 20.11 20.21
C ARG A 527 6.10 19.32 21.51
#